data_c215718830aa4c668c015cc3fa1dbed1
#
_entry.id   c215718830aa4c668c015cc3fa1dbed1
#
_cell.length_a   1.000
_cell.length_b   1.000
_cell.length_c   1.000
_cell.angle_alpha   90.00
_cell.angle_beta   90.00
_cell.angle_gamma   90.00
#
_symmetry.space_group_name_H-M   'P 1'
#
loop_
_entity.id
_entity.type
_entity.pdbx_description
1 polymer ?
#
loop_
_entity_poly.entity_id
_entity_poly.type
_entity_poly.pdbx_seq_one_letter_code
_entity_poly.pdbx_strand_id
1 'polypeptide(L)'
;MRFNGGAPLSWSRLERILSGRPGPEPVPVGHTGTPAGGAYGEVGAASPPPRERRLSTVPFAELHAVSSYSFLGGASEPEDLVARAVELGLGAIGLLDRDGFYGAVKFAEAAAAAGLDTVFGAELTLGDKILPVIARGPEGYKRLSHLMADAHMATREKDKVAYPPLELIGDRLGGTCVVLAGWQWVDEIDHLIDAFGAANVVLEYEVSMTPEDADRHAALDRVLNRVEHLSAIVTAAPAAATRDQARLAAAKRALARRESLAQAHGDLHPMGANWLRSGEQLARMLPGCEPKLAYSVELAQACAFTLDLVAPELPRYPTPDGRSEMDH
;
A
#
# COMPACT_ATOMS: atom_id res chain seq x y z
N MET A 1 -19.89 11.72 -13.60
CA MET A 1 -20.73 11.49 -14.80
C MET A 1 -22.16 11.19 -14.37
N ARG A 2 -23.13 11.95 -14.80
CA ARG A 2 -24.56 11.61 -14.60
C ARG A 2 -25.03 10.86 -15.85
N PHE A 3 -25.27 9.59 -15.75
CA PHE A 3 -26.02 8.85 -16.76
C PHE A 3 -27.51 8.93 -16.40
N ASN A 4 -28.33 9.44 -17.29
CA ASN A 4 -29.81 9.46 -17.25
C ASN A 4 -30.46 10.01 -15.96
N GLY A 5 -30.03 11.15 -15.44
CA GLY A 5 -30.73 11.85 -14.34
C GLY A 5 -30.68 11.18 -12.97
N GLY A 6 -29.89 10.15 -12.77
CA GLY A 6 -29.69 9.46 -11.48
C GLY A 6 -28.69 10.18 -10.57
N ALA A 7 -28.70 9.84 -9.28
CA ALA A 7 -27.70 10.30 -8.31
C ALA A 7 -26.28 9.95 -8.80
N PRO A 8 -25.28 10.79 -8.51
CA PRO A 8 -23.89 10.51 -8.88
C PRO A 8 -23.45 9.16 -8.28
N LEU A 9 -23.00 8.26 -9.13
CA LEU A 9 -22.46 6.97 -8.71
C LEU A 9 -20.98 7.17 -8.35
N SER A 10 -20.57 6.70 -7.19
CA SER A 10 -19.15 6.57 -6.87
C SER A 10 -18.50 5.57 -7.85
N TRP A 11 -17.21 5.76 -8.14
CA TRP A 11 -16.48 4.88 -9.05
C TRP A 11 -16.54 3.41 -8.60
N SER A 12 -16.40 3.15 -7.31
CA SER A 12 -16.52 1.81 -6.71
C SER A 12 -17.91 1.18 -6.88
N ARG A 13 -18.97 1.98 -6.94
CA ARG A 13 -20.33 1.49 -7.23
C ARG A 13 -20.52 1.18 -8.71
N LEU A 14 -19.96 2.01 -9.58
CA LEU A 14 -19.99 1.77 -11.03
C LEU A 14 -19.21 0.49 -11.39
N GLU A 15 -18.04 0.31 -10.85
CA GLU A 15 -17.20 -0.89 -11.05
C GLU A 15 -17.90 -2.17 -10.58
N ARG A 16 -18.56 -2.14 -9.41
CA ARG A 16 -19.36 -3.27 -8.93
C ARG A 16 -20.50 -3.63 -9.87
N ILE A 17 -21.20 -2.62 -10.41
CA ILE A 17 -22.28 -2.84 -11.37
C ILE A 17 -21.71 -3.48 -12.65
N LEU A 18 -20.60 -2.98 -13.15
CA LEU A 18 -19.97 -3.47 -14.37
C LEU A 18 -19.33 -4.86 -14.20
N SER A 19 -18.82 -5.18 -13.00
CA SER A 19 -18.23 -6.48 -12.70
C SER A 19 -19.24 -7.57 -12.32
N GLY A 20 -20.54 -7.26 -12.26
CA GLY A 20 -21.62 -8.21 -11.91
C GLY A 20 -21.57 -8.68 -10.45
N ARG A 21 -20.81 -8.03 -9.57
CA ARG A 21 -20.76 -8.40 -8.14
C ARG A 21 -22.02 -7.90 -7.43
N PRO A 22 -22.71 -8.74 -6.62
CA PRO A 22 -23.87 -8.30 -5.87
C PRO A 22 -23.47 -7.19 -4.88
N GLY A 23 -24.17 -6.07 -4.94
CA GLY A 23 -24.04 -5.00 -3.96
C GLY A 23 -24.86 -5.32 -2.68
N PRO A 24 -24.62 -4.62 -1.57
CA PRO A 24 -25.51 -4.68 -0.43
C PRO A 24 -26.93 -4.25 -0.87
N GLU A 25 -27.94 -4.98 -0.43
CA GLU A 25 -29.34 -4.63 -0.72
C GLU A 25 -29.64 -3.19 -0.26
N PRO A 26 -30.37 -2.40 -1.08
CA PRO A 26 -30.76 -1.06 -0.65
C PRO A 26 -31.71 -1.20 0.54
N VAL A 27 -31.35 -0.57 1.66
CA VAL A 27 -32.25 -0.43 2.82
C VAL A 27 -33.50 0.31 2.32
N PRO A 28 -34.72 -0.20 2.56
CA PRO A 28 -35.95 0.47 2.14
C PRO A 28 -36.07 1.81 2.85
N VAL A 29 -35.97 2.90 2.09
CA VAL A 29 -36.30 4.23 2.59
C VAL A 29 -37.81 4.34 2.57
N GLY A 30 -38.43 4.35 3.74
CA GLY A 30 -39.87 4.55 3.90
C GLY A 30 -40.26 5.91 3.27
N HIS A 31 -41.14 5.88 2.29
CA HIS A 31 -41.74 7.07 1.71
C HIS A 31 -42.76 7.66 2.69
N THR A 32 -42.48 8.84 3.22
CA THR A 32 -43.54 9.74 3.66
C THR A 32 -43.21 11.17 3.21
N GLY A 33 -44.08 11.69 2.33
CA GLY A 33 -44.35 13.14 2.22
C GLY A 33 -43.49 13.93 1.23
N THR A 34 -44.08 14.25 0.08
CA THR A 34 -43.81 15.43 -0.78
C THR A 34 -44.08 16.76 0.00
N PRO A 35 -43.69 17.95 -0.36
CA PRO A 35 -42.84 18.53 -1.40
C PRO A 35 -42.21 19.89 -1.16
N ALA A 36 -41.99 20.56 -2.25
CA ALA A 36 -41.77 21.98 -2.47
C ALA A 36 -40.35 22.52 -2.30
N GLY A 37 -39.82 22.85 -3.44
CA GLY A 37 -38.97 23.95 -3.84
C GLY A 37 -38.06 24.62 -2.80
N GLY A 38 -36.77 24.55 -3.03
CA GLY A 38 -35.87 25.45 -2.36
C GLY A 38 -34.46 24.86 -2.18
N ALA A 39 -33.51 25.57 -2.73
CA ALA A 39 -32.09 25.60 -2.38
C ALA A 39 -31.35 24.23 -2.32
N TYR A 40 -30.43 24.04 -3.22
CA TYR A 40 -29.40 23.03 -3.12
C TYR A 40 -28.52 23.32 -1.90
N GLY A 41 -28.97 22.83 -0.74
CA GLY A 41 -28.14 22.71 0.44
C GLY A 41 -27.22 21.50 0.25
N GLU A 42 -25.94 21.68 0.45
CA GLU A 42 -24.98 20.62 0.63
C GLU A 42 -25.47 19.68 1.73
N VAL A 43 -25.96 18.50 1.35
CA VAL A 43 -26.17 17.43 2.31
C VAL A 43 -24.80 16.82 2.51
N GLY A 44 -24.03 17.42 3.41
CA GLY A 44 -22.92 16.75 4.05
C GLY A 44 -23.49 15.53 4.77
N ALA A 45 -23.37 14.36 4.18
CA ALA A 45 -23.58 13.13 4.90
C ALA A 45 -22.55 13.14 6.04
N ALA A 46 -23.02 13.43 7.25
CA ALA A 46 -22.20 13.30 8.44
C ALA A 46 -21.69 11.84 8.45
N SER A 47 -20.39 11.69 8.25
CA SER A 47 -19.74 10.40 8.48
C SER A 47 -20.12 9.93 9.87
N PRO A 48 -20.52 8.67 10.08
CA PRO A 48 -20.78 8.18 11.41
C PRO A 48 -19.55 8.47 12.28
N PRO A 49 -19.73 8.84 13.55
CA PRO A 49 -18.60 9.14 14.43
C PRO A 49 -17.64 7.97 14.39
N PRO A 50 -16.33 8.24 14.34
CA PRO A 50 -15.34 7.17 14.32
C PRO A 50 -15.57 6.29 15.53
N ARG A 51 -15.83 5.00 15.30
CA ARG A 51 -15.88 4.01 16.38
C ARG A 51 -14.53 4.09 17.08
N GLU A 52 -14.50 4.18 18.40
CA GLU A 52 -13.26 4.12 19.18
C GLU A 52 -12.48 2.89 18.71
N ARG A 53 -11.38 3.13 18.01
CA ARG A 53 -10.54 2.08 17.43
C ARG A 53 -9.77 1.42 18.56
N ARG A 54 -10.00 0.12 18.78
CA ARG A 54 -9.25 -0.64 19.77
C ARG A 54 -7.84 -0.88 19.20
N LEU A 55 -6.87 -0.17 19.75
CA LEU A 55 -5.47 -0.39 19.41
C LEU A 55 -4.95 -1.70 20.02
N SER A 56 -4.00 -2.31 19.32
CA SER A 56 -3.22 -3.45 19.79
C SER A 56 -2.43 -3.08 21.07
N THR A 57 -2.27 -4.05 21.97
CA THR A 57 -1.45 -3.84 23.21
C THR A 57 0.03 -3.73 22.90
N VAL A 58 0.47 -4.29 21.76
CA VAL A 58 1.81 -4.09 21.22
C VAL A 58 1.68 -3.13 20.03
N PRO A 59 2.14 -1.87 20.15
CA PRO A 59 2.05 -0.89 19.07
C PRO A 59 2.76 -1.41 17.82
N PHE A 60 2.07 -1.33 16.68
CA PHE A 60 2.62 -1.76 15.40
C PHE A 60 1.95 -1.04 14.23
N ALA A 61 2.71 -0.73 13.22
CA ALA A 61 2.25 -0.33 11.89
C ALA A 61 2.86 -1.27 10.84
N GLU A 62 2.01 -1.87 9.99
CA GLU A 62 2.51 -2.63 8.85
C GLU A 62 2.88 -1.67 7.73
N LEU A 63 4.15 -1.63 7.34
CA LEU A 63 4.66 -0.67 6.37
C LEU A 63 5.02 -1.28 5.01
N HIS A 64 4.76 -2.57 4.82
CA HIS A 64 5.08 -3.26 3.57
C HIS A 64 3.96 -4.22 3.13
N ALA A 65 2.71 -3.71 3.05
CA ALA A 65 1.62 -4.52 2.52
C ALA A 65 1.49 -4.36 1.00
N VAL A 66 1.16 -5.46 0.32
CA VAL A 66 0.97 -5.53 -1.13
C VAL A 66 -0.47 -5.93 -1.44
N SER A 67 -1.15 -5.21 -2.33
CA SER A 67 -2.53 -5.50 -2.71
C SER A 67 -2.65 -6.38 -3.96
N SER A 68 -3.89 -6.73 -4.30
CA SER A 68 -4.26 -7.44 -5.53
C SER A 68 -3.89 -6.69 -6.80
N TYR A 69 -3.61 -5.39 -6.70
CA TYR A 69 -3.16 -4.54 -7.81
C TYR A 69 -1.70 -4.82 -8.21
N SER A 70 -0.90 -5.42 -7.33
CA SER A 70 0.37 -6.04 -7.71
C SER A 70 0.06 -7.35 -8.41
N PHE A 71 0.05 -7.33 -9.75
CA PHE A 71 -0.39 -8.45 -10.59
C PHE A 71 0.35 -9.73 -10.23
N LEU A 72 -0.41 -10.78 -9.89
CA LEU A 72 0.09 -12.08 -9.40
C LEU A 72 0.95 -12.03 -8.11
N GLY A 73 1.09 -10.84 -7.50
CA GLY A 73 1.79 -10.64 -6.22
C GLY A 73 0.85 -10.72 -5.03
N GLY A 74 -0.10 -9.79 -4.96
CA GLY A 74 -1.06 -9.71 -3.87
C GLY A 74 -2.40 -10.39 -4.15
N ALA A 75 -3.16 -10.68 -3.10
CA ALA A 75 -4.44 -11.39 -3.18
C ALA A 75 -5.63 -10.62 -2.61
N SER A 76 -5.40 -9.64 -1.75
CA SER A 76 -6.48 -8.87 -1.12
C SER A 76 -6.64 -7.52 -1.79
N GLU A 77 -7.88 -7.05 -1.87
CA GLU A 77 -8.16 -5.68 -2.27
C GLU A 77 -7.61 -4.69 -1.22
N PRO A 78 -7.24 -3.47 -1.61
CA PRO A 78 -6.78 -2.45 -0.66
C PRO A 78 -7.74 -2.22 0.50
N GLU A 79 -9.04 -2.24 0.24
CA GLU A 79 -10.10 -2.09 1.24
C GLU A 79 -10.10 -3.23 2.27
N ASP A 80 -9.82 -4.47 1.84
CA ASP A 80 -9.74 -5.64 2.74
C ASP A 80 -8.51 -5.50 3.68
N LEU A 81 -7.38 -5.01 3.16
CA LEU A 81 -6.18 -4.75 3.95
C LEU A 81 -6.46 -3.70 5.03
N VAL A 82 -7.13 -2.60 4.68
CA VAL A 82 -7.53 -1.55 5.64
C VAL A 82 -8.48 -2.11 6.70
N ALA A 83 -9.54 -2.79 6.29
CA ALA A 83 -10.50 -3.38 7.21
C ALA A 83 -9.81 -4.32 8.21
N ARG A 84 -8.90 -5.14 7.72
CA ARG A 84 -8.14 -6.07 8.56
C ARG A 84 -7.16 -5.36 9.50
N ALA A 85 -6.48 -4.29 9.04
CA ALA A 85 -5.61 -3.48 9.88
C ALA A 85 -6.38 -2.87 11.08
N VAL A 86 -7.59 -2.38 10.82
CA VAL A 86 -8.49 -1.86 11.88
C VAL A 86 -8.88 -2.95 12.87
N GLU A 87 -9.28 -4.14 12.39
CA GLU A 87 -9.62 -5.28 13.25
C GLU A 87 -8.45 -5.72 14.14
N LEU A 88 -7.23 -5.69 13.59
CA LEU A 88 -6.01 -6.05 14.31
C LEU A 88 -5.49 -4.95 15.23
N GLY A 89 -6.07 -3.75 15.19
CA GLY A 89 -5.67 -2.62 16.02
C GLY A 89 -4.31 -2.03 15.65
N LEU A 90 -3.95 -2.05 14.36
CA LEU A 90 -2.71 -1.47 13.85
C LEU A 90 -2.70 0.05 13.98
N GLY A 91 -1.55 0.66 14.28
CA GLY A 91 -1.38 2.12 14.35
C GLY A 91 -1.59 2.80 13.00
N ALA A 92 -1.00 2.20 11.96
CA ALA A 92 -1.10 2.64 10.57
C ALA A 92 -0.90 1.45 9.63
N ILE A 93 -1.13 1.65 8.34
CA ILE A 93 -0.81 0.67 7.30
C ILE A 93 -0.17 1.36 6.09
N GLY A 94 0.86 0.74 5.51
CA GLY A 94 1.52 1.13 4.27
C GLY A 94 1.12 0.22 3.12
N LEU A 95 0.80 0.80 1.96
CA LEU A 95 0.56 0.08 0.72
C LEU A 95 1.74 0.30 -0.23
N LEU A 96 2.41 -0.80 -0.60
CA LEU A 96 3.57 -0.81 -1.47
C LEU A 96 3.35 -1.76 -2.66
N ASP A 97 2.47 -1.37 -3.57
CA ASP A 97 2.25 -2.16 -4.79
C ASP A 97 3.48 -2.13 -5.71
N ARG A 98 3.64 -3.20 -6.51
CA ARG A 98 4.78 -3.38 -7.39
C ARG A 98 4.80 -2.35 -8.52
N ASP A 99 5.89 -1.57 -8.60
CA ASP A 99 6.20 -0.61 -9.68
C ASP A 99 5.08 0.38 -9.99
N GLY A 100 4.23 0.73 -9.00
CA GLY A 100 3.14 1.68 -9.22
C GLY A 100 2.24 1.90 -8.01
N PHE A 101 1.40 2.92 -8.09
CA PHE A 101 0.40 3.30 -7.09
C PHE A 101 -1.02 2.85 -7.47
N TYR A 102 -1.14 1.66 -8.04
CA TYR A 102 -2.39 1.20 -8.66
C TYR A 102 -3.56 1.07 -7.68
N GLY A 103 -3.28 0.64 -6.43
CA GLY A 103 -4.28 0.49 -5.37
C GLY A 103 -4.50 1.75 -4.50
N ALA A 104 -3.68 2.80 -4.67
CA ALA A 104 -3.59 3.93 -3.73
C ALA A 104 -4.91 4.66 -3.50
N VAL A 105 -5.74 4.87 -4.54
CA VAL A 105 -7.01 5.59 -4.43
C VAL A 105 -8.00 4.83 -3.55
N LYS A 106 -8.24 3.56 -3.83
CA LYS A 106 -9.14 2.72 -3.04
C LYS A 106 -8.65 2.55 -1.60
N PHE A 107 -7.33 2.44 -1.44
CA PHE A 107 -6.67 2.37 -0.15
C PHE A 107 -6.92 3.64 0.67
N ALA A 108 -6.70 4.82 0.06
CA ALA A 108 -6.90 6.11 0.72
C ALA A 108 -8.37 6.34 1.13
N GLU A 109 -9.33 6.02 0.22
CA GLU A 109 -10.77 6.13 0.49
C GLU A 109 -11.19 5.24 1.66
N ALA A 110 -10.76 3.98 1.67
CA ALA A 110 -11.09 3.02 2.72
C ALA A 110 -10.48 3.44 4.07
N ALA A 111 -9.23 3.87 4.08
CA ALA A 111 -8.54 4.30 5.29
C ALA A 111 -9.12 5.60 5.86
N ALA A 112 -9.46 6.58 5.02
CA ALA A 112 -10.13 7.80 5.45
C ALA A 112 -11.49 7.49 6.10
N ALA A 113 -12.27 6.58 5.52
CA ALA A 113 -13.54 6.13 6.10
C ALA A 113 -13.37 5.40 7.45
N ALA A 114 -12.23 4.74 7.65
CA ALA A 114 -11.91 4.00 8.87
C ALA A 114 -11.14 4.82 9.93
N GLY A 115 -10.69 6.03 9.61
CA GLY A 115 -9.83 6.85 10.46
C GLY A 115 -8.48 6.19 10.74
N LEU A 116 -7.90 5.50 9.74
CA LEU A 116 -6.62 4.84 9.82
C LEU A 116 -5.56 5.66 9.06
N ASP A 117 -4.42 5.91 9.71
CA ASP A 117 -3.29 6.56 9.06
C ASP A 117 -2.73 5.69 7.94
N THR A 118 -2.40 6.34 6.81
CA THR A 118 -1.91 5.68 5.61
C THR A 118 -0.50 6.11 5.26
N VAL A 119 0.29 5.13 4.85
CA VAL A 119 1.60 5.34 4.27
C VAL A 119 1.58 4.83 2.83
N PHE A 120 2.09 5.62 1.90
CA PHE A 120 2.14 5.26 0.48
C PHE A 120 3.57 4.99 0.06
N GLY A 121 3.73 3.93 -0.70
CA GLY A 121 5.02 3.54 -1.24
C GLY A 121 4.87 2.59 -2.42
N ALA A 122 5.98 2.08 -2.90
CA ALA A 122 6.02 1.08 -3.95
C ALA A 122 7.20 0.14 -3.76
N GLU A 123 7.04 -1.11 -4.19
CA GLU A 123 8.15 -2.02 -4.42
C GLU A 123 8.78 -1.71 -5.78
N LEU A 124 10.05 -1.30 -5.82
CA LEU A 124 10.77 -1.07 -7.07
C LEU A 124 11.50 -2.35 -7.51
N THR A 125 11.27 -2.78 -8.76
CA THR A 125 11.93 -3.96 -9.33
C THR A 125 13.29 -3.57 -9.90
N LEU A 126 14.37 -3.87 -9.19
CA LEU A 126 15.76 -3.56 -9.55
C LEU A 126 16.50 -4.85 -9.93
N GLY A 127 16.38 -5.24 -11.19
CA GLY A 127 16.91 -6.52 -11.68
C GLY A 127 16.18 -7.71 -11.04
N ASP A 128 16.90 -8.51 -10.27
CA ASP A 128 16.38 -9.65 -9.52
C ASP A 128 15.97 -9.32 -8.07
N LYS A 129 16.20 -8.08 -7.64
CA LYS A 129 15.89 -7.59 -6.29
C LYS A 129 14.70 -6.65 -6.27
N ILE A 130 14.07 -6.59 -5.11
CA ILE A 130 12.99 -5.65 -4.81
C ILE A 130 13.49 -4.66 -3.78
N LEU A 131 13.26 -3.38 -4.03
CA LEU A 131 13.52 -2.31 -3.07
C LEU A 131 12.19 -1.66 -2.70
N PRO A 132 11.65 -1.94 -1.51
CA PRO A 132 10.48 -1.24 -1.01
C PRO A 132 10.85 0.21 -0.65
N VAL A 133 10.08 1.16 -1.16
CA VAL A 133 10.30 2.60 -0.96
C VAL A 133 9.04 3.24 -0.43
N ILE A 134 9.14 3.93 0.69
CA ILE A 134 8.07 4.66 1.35
C ILE A 134 8.21 6.15 1.09
N ALA A 135 7.15 6.81 0.67
CA ALA A 135 7.09 8.25 0.50
C ALA A 135 6.96 8.97 1.85
N ARG A 136 7.75 10.02 2.08
CA ARG A 136 7.55 10.97 3.18
C ARG A 136 6.65 12.10 2.69
N GLY A 137 5.35 11.97 2.94
CA GLY A 137 4.38 12.98 2.56
C GLY A 137 4.17 13.14 1.04
N PRO A 138 3.43 14.19 0.62
CA PRO A 138 3.02 14.38 -0.78
C PRO A 138 4.18 14.59 -1.75
N GLU A 139 5.25 15.27 -1.33
CA GLU A 139 6.41 15.49 -2.21
C GLU A 139 7.16 14.18 -2.51
N GLY A 140 7.32 13.30 -1.50
CA GLY A 140 7.89 11.97 -1.71
C GLY A 140 7.04 11.13 -2.65
N TYR A 141 5.73 11.15 -2.47
CA TYR A 141 4.78 10.47 -3.35
C TYR A 141 4.89 10.95 -4.81
N LYS A 142 4.96 12.27 -5.01
CA LYS A 142 5.12 12.88 -6.34
C LYS A 142 6.43 12.44 -7.00
N ARG A 143 7.56 12.53 -6.29
CA ARG A 143 8.88 12.15 -6.83
C ARG A 143 8.96 10.67 -7.16
N LEU A 144 8.44 9.82 -6.26
CA LEU A 144 8.39 8.38 -6.49
C LEU A 144 7.49 8.04 -7.69
N SER A 145 6.35 8.73 -7.84
CA SER A 145 5.47 8.57 -9.01
C SER A 145 6.18 8.91 -10.33
N HIS A 146 6.92 10.02 -10.37
CA HIS A 146 7.70 10.40 -11.55
C HIS A 146 8.82 9.40 -11.85
N LEU A 147 9.52 8.92 -10.82
CA LEU A 147 10.57 7.89 -10.99
C LEU A 147 10.01 6.62 -11.62
N MET A 148 8.87 6.12 -11.12
CA MET A 148 8.21 4.95 -11.69
C MET A 148 7.70 5.18 -13.10
N ALA A 149 7.11 6.35 -13.38
CA ALA A 149 6.65 6.70 -14.71
C ALA A 149 7.82 6.70 -15.72
N ASP A 150 8.95 7.30 -15.36
CA ASP A 150 10.15 7.28 -16.19
C ASP A 150 10.69 5.87 -16.42
N ALA A 151 10.68 5.01 -15.37
CA ALA A 151 11.12 3.62 -15.49
C ALA A 151 10.23 2.79 -16.43
N HIS A 152 8.91 3.01 -16.42
CA HIS A 152 7.98 2.41 -17.37
C HIS A 152 8.19 2.94 -18.80
N MET A 153 8.47 4.23 -18.95
CA MET A 153 8.70 4.85 -20.26
C MET A 153 10.09 4.53 -20.84
N ALA A 154 11.05 4.15 -20.02
CA ALA A 154 12.40 3.79 -20.44
C ALA A 154 12.44 2.51 -21.29
N THR A 155 11.47 1.62 -21.08
CA THR A 155 11.27 0.43 -21.91
C THR A 155 10.13 0.69 -22.91
N ARG A 156 10.25 0.15 -24.11
CA ARG A 156 9.14 0.14 -25.08
C ARG A 156 8.33 -1.16 -24.99
N GLU A 157 8.61 -1.96 -23.98
CA GLU A 157 7.98 -3.25 -23.78
C GLU A 157 6.95 -3.15 -22.66
N LYS A 158 5.76 -3.65 -22.92
CA LYS A 158 4.71 -3.75 -21.91
C LYS A 158 5.19 -4.67 -20.77
N ASP A 159 4.84 -4.34 -19.55
CA ASP A 159 5.13 -5.12 -18.34
C ASP A 159 6.64 -5.20 -17.98
N LYS A 160 7.47 -4.31 -18.55
CA LYS A 160 8.87 -4.15 -18.14
C LYS A 160 9.14 -2.76 -17.61
N VAL A 161 9.97 -2.68 -16.59
CA VAL A 161 10.47 -1.44 -16.02
C VAL A 161 11.99 -1.40 -16.10
N ALA A 162 12.57 -0.22 -16.23
CA ALA A 162 14.01 -0.02 -16.20
C ALA A 162 14.33 1.19 -15.34
N TYR A 163 14.67 0.93 -14.10
CA TYR A 163 15.14 1.97 -13.18
C TYR A 163 16.61 2.36 -13.47
N PRO A 164 16.98 3.61 -13.22
CA PRO A 164 18.38 4.01 -13.26
C PRO A 164 19.18 3.40 -12.09
N PRO A 165 20.51 3.53 -12.06
CA PRO A 165 21.34 3.13 -10.92
C PRO A 165 20.88 3.75 -9.59
N LEU A 166 21.21 3.09 -8.47
CA LEU A 166 20.77 3.48 -7.12
C LEU A 166 21.08 4.93 -6.77
N GLU A 167 22.24 5.43 -7.17
CA GLU A 167 22.67 6.82 -6.92
C GLU A 167 21.69 7.83 -7.56
N LEU A 168 21.30 7.56 -8.81
CA LEU A 168 20.36 8.43 -9.52
C LEU A 168 18.93 8.29 -8.97
N ILE A 169 18.55 7.14 -8.43
CA ILE A 169 17.29 6.97 -7.71
C ILE A 169 17.33 7.84 -6.45
N GLY A 170 18.40 7.73 -5.64
CA GLY A 170 18.60 8.52 -4.44
C GLY A 170 18.56 10.03 -4.70
N ASP A 171 19.27 10.49 -5.72
CA ASP A 171 19.28 11.91 -6.15
C ASP A 171 17.86 12.39 -6.52
N ARG A 172 17.12 11.61 -7.30
CA ARG A 172 15.75 11.94 -7.72
C ARG A 172 14.77 12.01 -6.55
N LEU A 173 14.89 11.10 -5.61
CA LEU A 173 14.03 11.06 -4.42
C LEU A 173 14.43 12.13 -3.41
N GLY A 174 15.70 12.59 -3.41
CA GLY A 174 16.16 13.77 -2.68
C GLY A 174 15.84 13.77 -1.20
N GLY A 175 15.95 12.62 -0.51
CA GLY A 175 15.67 12.49 0.91
C GLY A 175 14.17 12.54 1.29
N THR A 176 13.27 12.58 0.30
CA THR A 176 11.81 12.61 0.54
C THR A 176 11.18 11.22 0.63
N CYS A 177 11.99 10.17 0.59
CA CYS A 177 11.55 8.78 0.71
C CYS A 177 12.44 8.02 1.69
N VAL A 178 11.92 6.92 2.20
CA VAL A 178 12.64 5.93 3.02
C VAL A 178 12.69 4.62 2.25
N VAL A 179 13.83 3.97 2.22
CA VAL A 179 13.99 2.63 1.66
C VAL A 179 14.01 1.59 2.77
N LEU A 180 13.30 0.48 2.58
CA LEU A 180 13.32 -0.65 3.50
C LEU A 180 14.32 -1.68 2.98
N ALA A 181 15.45 -1.79 3.68
CA ALA A 181 16.53 -2.69 3.31
C ALA A 181 16.34 -4.05 3.99
N GLY A 182 15.70 -4.99 3.30
CA GLY A 182 15.57 -6.38 3.72
C GLY A 182 16.86 -7.17 3.54
N TRP A 183 16.83 -8.45 3.87
CA TRP A 183 17.99 -9.35 3.81
C TRP A 183 18.67 -9.41 2.43
N GLN A 184 17.94 -9.15 1.35
CA GLN A 184 18.50 -9.14 -0.02
C GLN A 184 19.51 -8.02 -0.25
N TRP A 185 19.50 -6.99 0.62
CA TRP A 185 20.32 -5.80 0.51
C TRP A 185 21.47 -5.76 1.51
N VAL A 186 21.63 -6.79 2.34
CA VAL A 186 22.67 -6.85 3.40
C VAL A 186 24.09 -6.62 2.85
N ASP A 187 24.41 -7.23 1.72
CA ASP A 187 25.74 -7.11 1.10
C ASP A 187 25.94 -5.78 0.37
N GLU A 188 24.86 -5.04 0.09
CA GLU A 188 24.87 -3.74 -0.62
C GLU A 188 24.40 -2.60 0.28
N ILE A 189 24.37 -2.81 1.60
CA ILE A 189 23.82 -1.81 2.53
C ILE A 189 24.59 -0.49 2.49
N ASP A 190 25.92 -0.55 2.34
CA ASP A 190 26.76 0.64 2.26
C ASP A 190 26.44 1.43 1.00
N HIS A 191 26.17 0.76 -0.12
CA HIS A 191 25.73 1.38 -1.36
C HIS A 191 24.35 2.05 -1.24
N LEU A 192 23.40 1.41 -0.52
CA LEU A 192 22.11 2.06 -0.21
C LEU A 192 22.30 3.30 0.67
N ILE A 193 23.19 3.23 1.66
CA ILE A 193 23.48 4.37 2.54
C ILE A 193 24.12 5.53 1.74
N ASP A 194 25.04 5.22 0.85
CA ASP A 194 25.67 6.22 -0.02
C ASP A 194 24.65 6.89 -0.95
N ALA A 195 23.71 6.10 -1.52
CA ALA A 195 22.73 6.61 -2.45
C ALA A 195 21.60 7.41 -1.78
N PHE A 196 21.11 6.97 -0.62
CA PHE A 196 19.90 7.54 0.01
C PHE A 196 20.18 8.33 1.29
N GLY A 197 21.37 8.16 1.88
CA GLY A 197 21.71 8.68 3.21
C GLY A 197 21.20 7.76 4.34
N ALA A 198 22.01 7.56 5.38
CA ALA A 198 21.69 6.63 6.48
C ALA A 198 20.34 6.89 7.16
N ALA A 199 19.91 8.16 7.27
CA ALA A 199 18.61 8.53 7.85
C ALA A 199 17.39 8.09 7.02
N ASN A 200 17.61 7.69 5.76
CA ASN A 200 16.56 7.24 4.85
C ASN A 200 16.65 5.74 4.52
N VAL A 201 17.56 5.02 5.17
CA VAL A 201 17.69 3.56 5.06
C VAL A 201 17.24 2.94 6.38
N VAL A 202 16.24 2.08 6.32
CA VAL A 202 15.69 1.37 7.47
C VAL A 202 15.78 -0.12 7.21
N LEU A 203 16.37 -0.86 8.14
CA LEU A 203 16.45 -2.31 8.01
C LEU A 203 15.08 -2.95 8.20
N GLU A 204 14.74 -3.87 7.31
CA GLU A 204 13.47 -4.59 7.35
C GLU A 204 13.66 -6.04 7.78
N TYR A 205 13.09 -6.39 8.92
CA TYR A 205 13.00 -7.75 9.43
C TYR A 205 11.66 -8.36 9.01
N GLU A 206 11.65 -8.99 7.86
CA GLU A 206 10.46 -9.71 7.39
C GLU A 206 10.27 -11.00 8.20
N VAL A 207 9.05 -11.23 8.67
CA VAL A 207 8.64 -12.48 9.34
C VAL A 207 7.90 -13.34 8.33
N SER A 208 8.63 -14.11 7.55
CA SER A 208 8.11 -14.96 6.47
C SER A 208 7.76 -16.38 6.91
N MET A 209 8.12 -16.76 8.15
CA MET A 209 7.97 -18.10 8.72
C MET A 209 8.68 -19.21 7.94
N THR A 210 9.73 -18.86 7.23
CA THR A 210 10.60 -19.83 6.58
C THR A 210 11.75 -20.24 7.52
N PRO A 211 12.35 -21.42 7.32
CA PRO A 211 13.52 -21.84 8.11
C PRO A 211 14.70 -20.86 8.02
N GLU A 212 14.79 -20.13 6.91
CA GLU A 212 15.86 -19.16 6.63
C GLU A 212 15.71 -17.84 7.39
N ASP A 213 14.56 -17.56 7.99
CA ASP A 213 14.33 -16.30 8.72
C ASP A 213 15.39 -16.06 9.81
N ALA A 214 15.81 -17.11 10.52
CA ALA A 214 16.82 -16.98 11.56
C ALA A 214 18.18 -16.50 11.01
N ASP A 215 18.62 -17.05 9.88
CA ASP A 215 19.87 -16.66 9.23
C ASP A 215 19.79 -15.25 8.62
N ARG A 216 18.63 -14.91 8.02
CA ARG A 216 18.35 -13.58 7.47
C ARG A 216 18.36 -12.51 8.55
N HIS A 217 17.68 -12.77 9.66
CA HIS A 217 17.65 -11.84 10.80
C HIS A 217 19.05 -11.70 11.43
N ALA A 218 19.80 -12.79 11.59
CA ALA A 218 21.18 -12.72 12.06
C ALA A 218 22.10 -11.91 11.12
N ALA A 219 21.85 -11.95 9.80
CA ALA A 219 22.57 -11.10 8.86
C ALA A 219 22.23 -9.61 9.05
N LEU A 220 20.97 -9.29 9.23
CA LEU A 220 20.50 -7.91 9.52
C LEU A 220 21.02 -7.41 10.87
N ASP A 221 21.07 -8.27 11.91
CA ASP A 221 21.64 -7.92 13.20
C ASP A 221 23.14 -7.57 13.09
N ARG A 222 23.90 -8.27 12.25
CA ARG A 222 25.31 -7.92 11.99
C ARG A 222 25.44 -6.52 11.36
N VAL A 223 24.55 -6.17 10.44
CA VAL A 223 24.51 -4.82 9.85
C VAL A 223 24.15 -3.79 10.90
N LEU A 224 23.09 -4.01 11.67
CA LEU A 224 22.61 -3.09 12.71
C LEU A 224 23.69 -2.81 13.77
N ASN A 225 24.49 -3.83 14.12
CA ASN A 225 25.59 -3.68 15.06
C ASN A 225 26.85 -3.04 14.46
N ARG A 226 27.02 -3.09 13.12
CA ARG A 226 28.18 -2.52 12.40
C ARG A 226 27.98 -1.06 12.06
N VAL A 227 26.78 -0.70 11.64
CA VAL A 227 26.47 0.64 11.12
C VAL A 227 25.72 1.43 12.19
N GLU A 228 26.38 2.45 12.73
CA GLU A 228 25.75 3.33 13.72
C GLU A 228 24.58 4.10 13.11
N HIS A 229 23.57 4.37 13.93
CA HIS A 229 22.39 5.19 13.59
C HIS A 229 21.40 4.57 12.57
N LEU A 230 21.58 3.32 12.15
CA LEU A 230 20.53 2.65 11.39
C LEU A 230 19.37 2.29 12.30
N SER A 231 18.17 2.54 11.80
CA SER A 231 16.93 2.09 12.43
C SER A 231 16.45 0.79 11.78
N ALA A 232 15.56 0.08 12.47
CA ALA A 232 15.00 -1.17 11.98
C ALA A 232 13.51 -1.28 12.32
N ILE A 233 12.76 -1.91 11.43
CA ILE A 233 11.35 -2.29 11.63
C ILE A 233 11.18 -3.80 11.45
N VAL A 234 10.05 -4.30 11.93
CA VAL A 234 9.56 -5.64 11.60
C VAL A 234 8.33 -5.51 10.72
N THR A 235 8.24 -6.36 9.72
CA THR A 235 7.06 -6.46 8.84
C THR A 235 6.63 -7.92 8.68
N ALA A 236 5.37 -8.13 8.32
CA ALA A 236 4.91 -9.41 7.79
C ALA A 236 4.96 -9.43 6.26
N ALA A 237 5.25 -8.31 5.61
CA ALA A 237 5.21 -8.09 4.17
C ALA A 237 3.99 -8.78 3.51
N PRO A 238 2.77 -8.52 4.00
CA PRO A 238 1.62 -9.36 3.67
C PRO A 238 1.15 -9.13 2.23
N ALA A 239 0.98 -10.22 1.50
CA ALA A 239 0.31 -10.24 0.19
C ALA A 239 -1.21 -10.51 0.32
N ALA A 240 -1.72 -10.63 1.55
CA ALA A 240 -3.11 -10.92 1.83
C ALA A 240 -3.54 -10.35 3.19
N ALA A 241 -4.81 -9.95 3.32
CA ALA A 241 -5.37 -9.48 4.56
C ALA A 241 -5.59 -10.64 5.56
N THR A 242 -5.98 -11.81 5.07
CA THR A 242 -6.33 -12.96 5.90
C THR A 242 -5.60 -14.23 5.48
N ARG A 243 -5.58 -15.22 6.39
CA ARG A 243 -4.98 -16.53 6.12
C ARG A 243 -5.62 -17.24 4.92
N ASP A 244 -6.91 -17.11 4.74
CA ASP A 244 -7.60 -17.78 3.63
C ASP A 244 -7.23 -17.13 2.29
N GLN A 245 -7.11 -15.80 2.25
CA GLN A 245 -6.64 -15.08 1.07
C GLN A 245 -5.15 -15.34 0.78
N ALA A 246 -4.34 -15.67 1.78
CA ALA A 246 -2.92 -16.04 1.57
C ALA A 246 -2.77 -17.29 0.70
N ARG A 247 -3.75 -18.21 0.69
CA ARG A 247 -3.77 -19.35 -0.23
C ARG A 247 -3.92 -18.90 -1.68
N LEU A 248 -4.74 -17.88 -1.92
CA LEU A 248 -4.87 -17.27 -3.24
C LEU A 248 -3.57 -16.57 -3.66
N ALA A 249 -2.89 -15.88 -2.74
CA ALA A 249 -1.57 -15.29 -3.01
C ALA A 249 -0.55 -16.37 -3.42
N ALA A 250 -0.51 -17.50 -2.73
CA ALA A 250 0.35 -18.62 -3.09
C ALA A 250 0.03 -19.19 -4.49
N ALA A 251 -1.27 -19.36 -4.80
CA ALA A 251 -1.69 -19.81 -6.13
C ALA A 251 -1.31 -18.81 -7.24
N LYS A 252 -1.49 -17.50 -7.02
CA LYS A 252 -1.08 -16.45 -7.94
C LYS A 252 0.43 -16.46 -8.16
N ARG A 253 1.24 -16.62 -7.11
CA ARG A 253 2.71 -16.71 -7.21
C ARG A 253 3.17 -17.94 -8.00
N ALA A 254 2.56 -19.11 -7.78
CA ALA A 254 2.83 -20.30 -8.58
C ALA A 254 2.48 -20.08 -10.07
N LEU A 255 1.33 -19.42 -10.33
CA LEU A 255 0.92 -19.06 -11.70
C LEU A 255 1.92 -18.09 -12.36
N ALA A 256 2.42 -17.09 -11.62
CA ALA A 256 3.45 -16.17 -12.12
C ALA A 256 4.72 -16.91 -12.58
N ARG A 257 5.07 -17.98 -11.89
CA ARG A 257 6.20 -18.87 -12.24
C ARG A 257 5.86 -19.90 -13.32
N ARG A 258 4.58 -19.98 -13.71
CA ARG A 258 4.05 -21.02 -14.62
C ARG A 258 4.29 -22.44 -14.10
N GLU A 259 4.17 -22.62 -12.80
CA GLU A 259 4.38 -23.86 -12.06
C GLU A 259 3.10 -24.27 -11.33
N SER A 260 2.94 -25.56 -11.05
CA SER A 260 1.92 -26.03 -10.11
C SER A 260 2.32 -25.67 -8.68
N LEU A 261 1.36 -25.62 -7.75
CA LEU A 261 1.64 -25.41 -6.32
C LEU A 261 2.66 -26.40 -5.75
N ALA A 262 2.64 -27.65 -6.24
CA ALA A 262 3.58 -28.67 -5.79
C ALA A 262 5.01 -28.41 -6.28
N GLN A 263 5.18 -27.92 -7.51
CA GLN A 263 6.49 -27.56 -8.07
C GLN A 263 7.05 -26.30 -7.41
N ALA A 264 6.21 -25.29 -7.18
CA ALA A 264 6.59 -24.04 -6.57
C ALA A 264 6.75 -24.10 -5.03
N HIS A 265 6.50 -25.27 -4.40
CA HIS A 265 6.38 -25.40 -2.94
C HIS A 265 7.60 -24.84 -2.17
N GLY A 266 8.80 -25.02 -2.69
CA GLY A 266 10.04 -24.54 -2.05
C GLY A 266 10.21 -23.01 -2.08
N ASP A 267 9.50 -22.34 -2.99
CA ASP A 267 9.59 -20.87 -3.21
C ASP A 267 8.35 -20.13 -2.71
N LEU A 268 7.35 -20.85 -2.20
CA LEU A 268 6.16 -20.27 -1.62
C LEU A 268 6.35 -20.08 -0.12
N HIS A 269 5.75 -19.03 0.42
CA HIS A 269 5.65 -18.89 1.85
C HIS A 269 4.92 -20.11 2.47
N PRO A 270 5.32 -20.57 3.65
CA PRO A 270 4.60 -21.62 4.37
C PRO A 270 3.10 -21.27 4.48
N MET A 271 2.24 -22.27 4.45
CA MET A 271 0.80 -22.06 4.42
C MET A 271 0.32 -21.09 5.49
N GLY A 272 -0.23 -19.98 5.05
CA GLY A 272 -0.77 -18.94 5.91
C GLY A 272 0.27 -18.03 6.55
N ALA A 273 1.50 -17.96 6.04
CA ALA A 273 2.52 -17.05 6.53
C ALA A 273 2.32 -15.62 6.02
N ASN A 274 1.98 -15.45 4.76
CA ASN A 274 1.97 -14.16 4.08
C ASN A 274 0.60 -13.45 4.20
N TRP A 275 0.19 -13.14 5.42
CA TRP A 275 -1.02 -12.38 5.71
C TRP A 275 -0.82 -11.38 6.84
N LEU A 276 -1.67 -10.34 6.87
CA LEU A 276 -1.58 -9.22 7.81
C LEU A 276 -1.73 -9.68 9.26
N ARG A 277 -0.80 -9.28 10.14
CA ARG A 277 -0.70 -9.70 11.54
C ARG A 277 -0.79 -8.52 12.50
N SER A 278 -1.16 -8.80 13.75
CA SER A 278 -1.08 -7.80 14.82
C SER A 278 0.32 -7.73 15.43
N GLY A 279 0.61 -6.63 16.15
CA GLY A 279 1.86 -6.49 16.89
C GLY A 279 2.10 -7.62 17.89
N GLU A 280 1.04 -8.10 18.59
CA GLU A 280 1.15 -9.21 19.52
C GLU A 280 1.48 -10.54 18.82
N GLN A 281 0.99 -10.73 17.59
CA GLN A 281 1.33 -11.92 16.83
C GLN A 281 2.80 -11.90 16.43
N LEU A 282 3.30 -10.76 15.92
CA LEU A 282 4.70 -10.60 15.53
C LEU A 282 5.64 -10.69 16.72
N ALA A 283 5.32 -10.07 17.87
CA ALA A 283 6.12 -10.17 19.09
C ALA A 283 6.25 -11.61 19.60
N ARG A 284 5.21 -12.45 19.44
CA ARG A 284 5.31 -13.88 19.77
C ARG A 284 6.13 -14.67 18.76
N MET A 285 6.15 -14.26 17.49
CA MET A 285 6.89 -14.95 16.43
C MET A 285 8.38 -14.57 16.43
N LEU A 286 8.69 -13.34 16.80
CA LEU A 286 10.06 -12.81 16.90
C LEU A 286 10.24 -12.14 18.27
N PRO A 287 10.53 -12.91 19.32
CA PRO A 287 10.73 -12.35 20.66
C PRO A 287 11.84 -11.30 20.70
N GLY A 288 11.61 -10.20 21.41
CA GLY A 288 12.57 -9.09 21.53
C GLY A 288 12.48 -8.07 20.38
N CYS A 289 11.51 -8.20 19.50
CA CYS A 289 11.32 -7.26 18.38
C CYS A 289 10.47 -6.02 18.75
N GLU A 290 9.96 -5.92 19.98
CA GLU A 290 9.03 -4.87 20.39
C GLU A 290 9.55 -3.45 20.10
N PRO A 291 10.85 -3.11 20.28
CA PRO A 291 11.37 -1.81 19.90
C PRO A 291 11.26 -1.53 18.39
N LYS A 292 11.49 -2.55 17.54
CA LYS A 292 11.38 -2.45 16.09
C LYS A 292 9.91 -2.28 15.66
N LEU A 293 8.96 -2.94 16.36
CA LEU A 293 7.52 -2.77 16.15
C LEU A 293 7.08 -1.35 16.56
N ALA A 294 7.51 -0.84 17.70
CA ALA A 294 7.23 0.51 18.15
C ALA A 294 7.78 1.56 17.15
N TYR A 295 9.01 1.38 16.67
CA TYR A 295 9.60 2.27 15.68
C TYR A 295 8.84 2.28 14.35
N SER A 296 8.18 1.18 13.96
CA SER A 296 7.32 1.18 12.76
C SER A 296 6.15 2.18 12.87
N VAL A 297 5.63 2.40 14.08
CA VAL A 297 4.58 3.41 14.31
C VAL A 297 5.14 4.83 14.21
N GLU A 298 6.33 5.08 14.77
CA GLU A 298 7.00 6.37 14.67
C GLU A 298 7.33 6.71 13.21
N LEU A 299 7.85 5.73 12.46
CA LEU A 299 8.12 5.88 11.04
C LEU A 299 6.84 6.12 10.23
N ALA A 300 5.76 5.40 10.55
CA ALA A 300 4.46 5.63 9.94
C ALA A 300 3.99 7.06 10.14
N GLN A 301 4.03 7.57 11.37
CA GLN A 301 3.63 8.95 11.70
C GLN A 301 4.48 9.99 10.95
N ALA A 302 5.77 9.73 10.77
CA ALA A 302 6.67 10.62 10.02
C ALA A 302 6.42 10.61 8.50
N CYS A 303 5.78 9.55 7.98
CA CYS A 303 5.54 9.36 6.54
C CYS A 303 4.06 9.54 6.16
N ALA A 304 3.13 9.39 7.11
CA ALA A 304 1.70 9.41 6.83
C ALA A 304 1.23 10.75 6.28
N PHE A 305 0.34 10.68 5.32
CA PHE A 305 -0.39 11.84 4.79
C PHE A 305 -1.72 11.39 4.18
N THR A 306 -2.64 12.33 4.06
CA THR A 306 -3.90 12.11 3.36
C THR A 306 -3.68 12.35 1.87
N LEU A 307 -4.04 11.36 1.05
CA LEU A 307 -4.04 11.52 -0.40
C LEU A 307 -5.30 12.30 -0.78
N ASP A 308 -5.14 13.61 -0.95
CA ASP A 308 -6.20 14.45 -1.49
C ASP A 308 -6.40 14.11 -2.96
N LEU A 309 -7.52 13.48 -3.25
CA LEU A 309 -7.92 13.21 -4.61
C LEU A 309 -8.33 14.53 -5.26
N VAL A 310 -7.36 15.25 -5.78
CA VAL A 310 -7.63 16.41 -6.64
C VAL A 310 -8.40 15.87 -7.84
N ALA A 311 -9.69 16.18 -7.92
CA ALA A 311 -10.42 16.00 -9.16
C ALA A 311 -9.74 16.88 -10.22
N PRO A 312 -9.03 16.33 -11.20
CA PRO A 312 -8.40 17.16 -12.20
C PRO A 312 -9.50 17.94 -12.90
N GLU A 313 -9.37 19.26 -12.94
CA GLU A 313 -10.19 20.04 -13.85
C GLU A 313 -9.91 19.51 -15.27
N LEU A 314 -10.92 18.93 -15.88
CA LEU A 314 -10.81 18.51 -17.28
C LEU A 314 -10.47 19.75 -18.11
N PRO A 315 -9.51 19.67 -19.04
CA PRO A 315 -9.20 20.76 -19.94
C PRO A 315 -10.50 21.26 -20.59
N ARG A 316 -10.76 22.55 -20.46
CA ARG A 316 -11.96 23.13 -21.06
C ARG A 316 -11.85 22.98 -22.57
N TYR A 317 -12.84 22.38 -23.19
CA TYR A 317 -12.94 22.34 -24.62
C TYR A 317 -13.33 23.76 -25.12
N PRO A 318 -12.59 24.38 -26.05
CA PRO A 318 -12.92 25.70 -26.54
C PRO A 318 -14.22 25.61 -27.40
N THR A 319 -15.33 26.03 -26.83
CA THR A 319 -16.58 26.13 -27.55
C THR A 319 -16.61 27.43 -28.38
N PRO A 320 -16.78 27.39 -29.70
CA PRO A 320 -16.68 28.58 -30.59
C PRO A 320 -17.66 29.72 -30.30
N ASP A 321 -18.75 29.39 -29.64
CA ASP A 321 -19.89 30.29 -29.39
C ASP A 321 -20.08 30.63 -27.89
N GLY A 322 -19.11 30.30 -27.04
CA GLY A 322 -19.16 30.59 -25.61
C GLY A 322 -20.24 29.83 -24.82
N ARG A 323 -20.84 28.80 -25.42
CA ARG A 323 -21.76 27.89 -24.72
C ARG A 323 -21.00 26.97 -23.78
N SER A 324 -21.70 26.32 -22.86
CA SER A 324 -21.10 25.28 -22.07
C SER A 324 -20.72 24.08 -22.94
N GLU A 325 -19.67 23.35 -22.54
CA GLU A 325 -19.23 22.12 -23.22
C GLU A 325 -20.36 21.06 -23.33
N MET A 326 -21.35 21.15 -22.44
CA MET A 326 -22.50 20.25 -22.41
C MET A 326 -23.65 20.68 -23.37
N ASP A 327 -23.60 21.91 -23.84
CA ASP A 327 -24.64 22.51 -24.74
C ASP A 327 -24.17 22.59 -26.19
N HIS A 328 -22.96 22.20 -26.49
CA HIS A 328 -22.34 22.15 -27.82
C HIS A 328 -22.44 20.77 -28.43
#